data_4230779f65fdc0ea27231cfde2e2471d
#
_entry.id   4230779f65fdc0ea27231cfde2e2471d
#
_cell.length_a   1.000
_cell.length_b   1.000
_cell.length_c   1.000
_cell.angle_alpha   90.00
_cell.angle_beta   90.00
_cell.angle_gamma   90.00
#
_symmetry.space_group_name_H-M   'P 1'
#
loop_
_entity.id
_entity.type
_entity.pdbx_description
1 polymer ?
#
loop_
_entity_poly.entity_id
_entity_poly.type
_entity_poly.pdbx_seq_one_letter_code
_entity_poly.pdbx_strand_id
1 'polypeptide(L)'
;RARFEEMVSRVIAYIHAGDIRQANLTQRLLGHLPAGLDPFMLYRRLRVLSPAPFSAFLTVPDGTAIASASPERFLGLDAQGHVVTRPIKGTRPRGRTPAEDEALARELVGSEKDQAENLMIVDLLRNDLSRVCRLGSVAVSELAELESFANVHHLVSEVRGTLLPNLGPVDLLRAPFPGGLITVAPKIRPMEIFNELVPPRRGPYCGGMSCLGFDG
;
A
#
# COMPACT_ATOMS: atom_id res chain seq x y z
N ARG A 1 -15.64 -20.18 -2.25
CA ARG A 1 -16.09 -19.24 -3.28
C ARG A 1 -17.40 -18.57 -2.84
N ALA A 2 -18.51 -19.29 -2.61
CA ALA A 2 -19.81 -18.74 -2.23
C ALA A 2 -19.74 -17.74 -1.05
N ARG A 3 -19.02 -18.08 0.03
CA ARG A 3 -18.83 -17.18 1.18
C ARG A 3 -18.13 -15.87 0.81
N PHE A 4 -17.17 -15.89 -0.12
CA PHE A 4 -16.51 -14.66 -0.56
C PHE A 4 -17.45 -13.78 -1.38
N GLU A 5 -18.25 -14.39 -2.26
CA GLU A 5 -19.27 -13.69 -3.05
C GLU A 5 -20.35 -13.05 -2.15
N GLU A 6 -20.75 -13.74 -1.07
CA GLU A 6 -21.65 -13.19 -0.06
C GLU A 6 -21.04 -11.96 0.65
N MET A 7 -19.77 -12.05 1.05
CA MET A 7 -19.06 -10.91 1.65
C MET A 7 -18.95 -9.73 0.69
N VAL A 8 -18.71 -9.99 -0.60
CA VAL A 8 -18.70 -8.93 -1.64
C VAL A 8 -20.06 -8.27 -1.72
N SER A 9 -21.16 -9.04 -1.75
CA SER A 9 -22.53 -8.51 -1.81
C SER A 9 -22.84 -7.64 -0.59
N ARG A 10 -22.40 -8.04 0.61
CA ARG A 10 -22.58 -7.23 1.83
C ARG A 10 -21.79 -5.92 1.78
N VAL A 11 -20.53 -5.96 1.28
CA VAL A 11 -19.72 -4.74 1.09
C VAL A 11 -20.42 -3.79 0.11
N ILE A 12 -20.96 -4.29 -1.00
CA ILE A 12 -21.70 -3.49 -1.97
C ILE A 12 -22.93 -2.85 -1.30
N ALA A 13 -23.65 -3.58 -0.44
CA ALA A 13 -24.78 -3.04 0.31
C ALA A 13 -24.36 -1.89 1.24
N TYR A 14 -23.23 -2.00 1.94
CA TYR A 14 -22.68 -0.91 2.76
C TYR A 14 -22.29 0.31 1.93
N ILE A 15 -21.75 0.10 0.71
CA ILE A 15 -21.44 1.20 -0.21
C ILE A 15 -22.73 1.91 -0.64
N HIS A 16 -23.76 1.17 -1.02
CA HIS A 16 -25.06 1.75 -1.41
C HIS A 16 -25.77 2.45 -0.25
N ALA A 17 -25.59 1.97 0.98
CA ALA A 17 -26.12 2.63 2.17
C ALA A 17 -25.35 3.91 2.54
N GLY A 18 -24.21 4.18 1.92
CA GLY A 18 -23.38 5.36 2.22
C GLY A 18 -22.46 5.19 3.43
N ASP A 19 -22.39 3.99 4.04
CA ASP A 19 -21.51 3.70 5.18
C ASP A 19 -20.02 3.82 4.82
N ILE A 20 -19.65 3.38 3.62
CA ILE A 20 -18.28 3.39 3.08
C ILE A 20 -18.29 3.71 1.59
N ARG A 21 -17.21 4.25 1.07
CA ARG A 21 -17.06 4.53 -0.37
C ARG A 21 -16.36 3.43 -1.13
N GLN A 22 -15.48 2.70 -0.44
CA GLN A 22 -14.65 1.64 -1.00
C GLN A 22 -14.32 0.63 0.09
N ALA A 23 -14.01 -0.60 -0.29
CA ALA A 23 -13.49 -1.60 0.64
C ALA A 23 -12.45 -2.49 -0.03
N ASN A 24 -11.38 -2.79 0.69
CA ASN A 24 -10.38 -3.76 0.29
C ASN A 24 -10.72 -5.13 0.90
N LEU A 25 -11.67 -5.83 0.29
CA LEU A 25 -12.03 -7.18 0.71
C LEU A 25 -10.98 -8.18 0.21
N THR A 26 -10.52 -9.04 1.10
CA THR A 26 -9.42 -9.97 0.81
C THR A 26 -9.75 -11.38 1.28
N GLN A 27 -9.09 -12.35 0.67
CA GLN A 27 -9.11 -13.74 1.12
C GLN A 27 -7.69 -14.25 1.29
N ARG A 28 -7.50 -15.14 2.26
CA ARG A 28 -6.24 -15.84 2.50
C ARG A 28 -6.26 -17.18 1.82
N LEU A 29 -5.26 -17.45 0.97
CA LEU A 29 -5.02 -18.76 0.41
C LEU A 29 -4.04 -19.52 1.30
N LEU A 30 -4.32 -20.78 1.56
CA LEU A 30 -3.47 -21.64 2.37
C LEU A 30 -2.92 -22.76 1.48
N GLY A 31 -1.66 -23.10 1.71
CA GLY A 31 -0.98 -24.19 1.02
C GLY A 31 0.12 -24.78 1.91
N HIS A 32 0.65 -25.90 1.52
CA HIS A 32 1.78 -26.53 2.19
C HIS A 32 3.06 -26.22 1.42
N LEU A 33 4.10 -25.84 2.16
CA LEU A 33 5.44 -25.74 1.60
C LEU A 33 5.96 -27.15 1.36
N PRO A 34 6.47 -27.49 0.14
CA PRO A 34 7.06 -28.80 -0.11
C PRO A 34 8.18 -29.11 0.90
N ALA A 35 8.28 -30.38 1.29
CA ALA A 35 9.30 -30.82 2.21
C ALA A 35 10.70 -30.48 1.67
N GLY A 36 11.56 -29.91 2.53
CA GLY A 36 12.93 -29.51 2.16
C GLY A 36 13.04 -28.16 1.42
N LEU A 37 11.93 -27.48 1.16
CA LEU A 37 11.99 -26.12 0.60
C LEU A 37 12.17 -25.10 1.73
N ASP A 38 13.30 -24.39 1.70
CA ASP A 38 13.54 -23.27 2.60
C ASP A 38 12.68 -22.05 2.18
N PRO A 39 11.96 -21.41 3.12
CA PRO A 39 11.20 -20.17 2.86
C PRO A 39 12.02 -19.06 2.18
N PHE A 40 13.32 -18.95 2.47
CA PHE A 40 14.19 -17.98 1.82
C PHE A 40 14.38 -18.28 0.32
N MET A 41 14.43 -19.56 -0.07
CA MET A 41 14.48 -19.94 -1.49
C MET A 41 13.20 -19.53 -2.24
N LEU A 42 12.03 -19.62 -1.58
CA LEU A 42 10.77 -19.11 -2.12
C LEU A 42 10.83 -17.59 -2.32
N TYR A 43 11.36 -16.86 -1.34
CA TYR A 43 11.56 -15.42 -1.45
C TYR A 43 12.51 -15.03 -2.59
N ARG A 44 13.61 -15.77 -2.76
CA ARG A 44 14.53 -15.55 -3.89
C ARG A 44 13.84 -15.70 -5.24
N ARG A 45 12.97 -16.71 -5.40
CA ARG A 45 12.15 -16.86 -6.60
C ARG A 45 11.16 -15.71 -6.78
N LEU A 46 10.49 -15.31 -5.70
CA LEU A 46 9.56 -14.18 -5.71
C LEU A 46 10.22 -12.90 -6.22
N ARG A 47 11.43 -12.59 -5.75
CA ARG A 47 12.19 -11.42 -6.20
C ARG A 47 12.53 -11.43 -7.70
N VAL A 48 12.75 -12.60 -8.27
CA VAL A 48 13.03 -12.73 -9.72
C VAL A 48 11.75 -12.57 -10.54
N LEU A 49 10.65 -13.16 -10.07
CA LEU A 49 9.38 -13.13 -10.79
C LEU A 49 8.64 -11.80 -10.65
N SER A 50 8.79 -11.15 -9.50
CA SER A 50 8.15 -9.87 -9.19
C SER A 50 9.17 -8.95 -8.50
N PRO A 51 10.12 -8.37 -9.27
CA PRO A 51 11.07 -7.42 -8.73
C PRO A 51 10.34 -6.17 -8.25
N ALA A 52 10.54 -5.85 -6.97
CA ALA A 52 9.88 -4.72 -6.34
C ALA A 52 10.87 -4.00 -5.40
N PRO A 53 10.83 -2.64 -5.36
CA PRO A 53 11.83 -1.84 -4.66
C PRO A 53 11.83 -2.03 -3.13
N PHE A 54 10.69 -2.44 -2.56
CA PHE A 54 10.54 -2.66 -1.12
C PHE A 54 10.31 -4.14 -0.79
N SER A 55 10.99 -5.02 -1.53
CA SER A 55 10.99 -6.45 -1.22
C SER A 55 11.70 -6.71 0.10
N ALA A 56 11.12 -7.58 0.93
CA ALA A 56 11.67 -7.91 2.23
C ALA A 56 11.45 -9.38 2.59
N PHE A 57 12.39 -9.92 3.35
CA PHE A 57 12.28 -11.23 3.98
C PHE A 57 12.58 -11.09 5.46
N LEU A 58 11.67 -11.58 6.29
CA LEU A 58 11.78 -11.51 7.74
C LEU A 58 11.48 -12.88 8.34
N THR A 59 12.29 -13.29 9.30
CA THR A 59 12.02 -14.44 10.16
C THR A 59 11.81 -13.99 11.59
N VAL A 60 10.84 -14.59 12.27
CA VAL A 60 10.57 -14.31 13.68
C VAL A 60 10.90 -15.53 14.53
N PRO A 61 11.11 -15.37 15.88
CA PRO A 61 11.62 -16.44 16.74
C PRO A 61 10.77 -17.71 16.79
N ASP A 62 9.49 -17.65 16.46
CA ASP A 62 8.58 -18.80 16.40
C ASP A 62 8.73 -19.66 15.14
N GLY A 63 9.68 -19.31 14.26
CA GLY A 63 9.92 -19.99 12.99
C GLY A 63 9.08 -19.48 11.82
N THR A 64 8.18 -18.51 12.04
CA THR A 64 7.41 -17.88 10.96
C THR A 64 8.36 -17.08 10.07
N ALA A 65 8.19 -17.23 8.75
CA ALA A 65 8.86 -16.42 7.77
C ALA A 65 7.86 -15.58 6.97
N ILE A 66 8.21 -14.32 6.68
CA ILE A 66 7.42 -13.40 5.88
C ILE A 66 8.24 -13.04 4.65
N ALA A 67 7.72 -13.35 3.47
CA ALA A 67 8.30 -12.97 2.19
C ALA A 67 7.38 -11.95 1.52
N SER A 68 7.90 -10.77 1.24
CA SER A 68 7.16 -9.67 0.63
C SER A 68 7.84 -9.15 -0.63
N ALA A 69 7.06 -8.80 -1.65
CA ALA A 69 7.47 -8.09 -2.86
C ALA A 69 6.60 -6.84 -3.00
N SER A 70 6.75 -5.88 -2.09
CA SER A 70 5.99 -4.64 -2.10
C SER A 70 6.58 -3.62 -3.07
N PRO A 71 5.78 -3.06 -3.99
CA PRO A 71 6.23 -1.98 -4.87
C PRO A 71 6.15 -0.61 -4.20
N GLU A 72 5.51 -0.50 -3.05
CA GLU A 72 5.04 0.77 -2.51
C GLU A 72 5.80 1.20 -1.26
N ARG A 73 6.23 2.48 -1.26
CA ARG A 73 6.78 3.14 -0.07
C ARG A 73 5.63 3.69 0.77
N PHE A 74 5.45 3.10 1.96
CA PHE A 74 4.48 3.63 2.92
C PHE A 74 4.97 4.94 3.53
N LEU A 75 6.15 4.93 4.16
CA LEU A 75 6.78 6.09 4.78
C LEU A 75 8.30 6.04 4.62
N GLY A 76 8.90 7.20 4.50
CA GLY A 76 10.33 7.43 4.69
C GLY A 76 10.53 8.62 5.62
N LEU A 77 11.51 8.53 6.50
CA LEU A 77 11.96 9.60 7.38
C LEU A 77 13.49 9.65 7.29
N ASP A 78 14.04 10.83 7.06
CA ASP A 78 15.48 11.02 7.09
C ASP A 78 15.96 11.66 8.41
N ALA A 79 17.27 11.69 8.61
CA ALA A 79 17.91 12.26 9.82
C ALA A 79 17.61 13.76 10.01
N GLN A 80 17.17 14.46 8.99
CA GLN A 80 16.79 15.89 9.02
C GLN A 80 15.30 16.09 9.37
N GLY A 81 14.56 14.99 9.51
CA GLY A 81 13.14 15.01 9.80
C GLY A 81 12.25 15.20 8.57
N HIS A 82 12.78 15.04 7.36
CA HIS A 82 11.95 15.04 6.17
C HIS A 82 11.18 13.73 6.05
N VAL A 83 9.89 13.87 5.88
CA VAL A 83 8.94 12.76 5.70
C VAL A 83 8.55 12.65 4.24
N VAL A 84 8.49 11.45 3.72
CA VAL A 84 7.99 11.16 2.37
C VAL A 84 7.07 9.94 2.39
N THR A 85 5.99 10.00 1.63
CA THR A 85 5.13 8.85 1.30
C THR A 85 4.85 8.85 -0.19
N ARG A 86 4.83 7.66 -0.82
CA ARG A 86 4.67 7.53 -2.28
C ARG A 86 3.57 6.50 -2.59
N PRO A 87 2.30 6.93 -2.53
CA PRO A 87 1.17 6.06 -2.84
C PRO A 87 1.13 5.72 -4.34
N ILE A 88 0.73 4.48 -4.63
CA ILE A 88 0.52 3.97 -5.96
C ILE A 88 -0.98 3.70 -6.16
N LYS A 89 -1.56 4.26 -7.22
CA LYS A 89 -2.89 3.90 -7.71
C LYS A 89 -2.91 3.91 -9.23
N GLY A 90 -3.54 2.92 -9.80
CA GLY A 90 -3.50 2.68 -11.23
C GLY A 90 -2.29 1.85 -11.64
N THR A 91 -2.55 0.79 -12.40
CA THR A 91 -1.53 -0.14 -12.88
C THR A 91 -1.92 -0.68 -14.23
N ARG A 92 -0.95 -0.75 -15.15
CA ARG A 92 -1.07 -1.49 -16.41
C ARG A 92 0.14 -2.38 -16.59
N PRO A 93 -0.01 -3.54 -17.23
CA PRO A 93 1.14 -4.39 -17.58
C PRO A 93 2.02 -3.67 -18.60
N ARG A 94 3.26 -4.11 -18.73
CA ARG A 94 4.12 -3.71 -19.85
C ARG A 94 3.62 -4.34 -21.16
N GLY A 95 3.70 -3.59 -22.23
CA GLY A 95 3.37 -4.07 -23.57
C GLY A 95 4.41 -5.04 -24.12
N ARG A 96 3.98 -5.92 -25.01
CA ARG A 96 4.87 -6.87 -25.71
C ARG A 96 5.66 -6.21 -26.82
N THR A 97 5.18 -5.10 -27.33
CA THR A 97 5.84 -4.25 -28.34
C THR A 97 5.93 -2.82 -27.82
N PRO A 98 6.85 -2.00 -28.33
CA PRO A 98 6.93 -0.59 -27.94
C PRO A 98 5.62 0.18 -28.15
N ALA A 99 4.90 -0.10 -29.24
CA ALA A 99 3.63 0.56 -29.55
C ALA A 99 2.51 0.16 -28.56
N GLU A 100 2.44 -1.12 -28.19
CA GLU A 100 1.51 -1.62 -27.17
C GLU A 100 1.85 -1.03 -25.79
N ASP A 101 3.13 -0.97 -25.44
CA ASP A 101 3.60 -0.42 -24.17
C ASP A 101 3.22 1.05 -24.02
N GLU A 102 3.45 1.84 -25.04
CA GLU A 102 3.05 3.26 -25.09
C GLU A 102 1.52 3.44 -25.04
N ALA A 103 0.77 2.55 -25.69
CA ALA A 103 -0.70 2.60 -25.64
C ALA A 103 -1.23 2.32 -24.23
N LEU A 104 -0.68 1.31 -23.52
CA LEU A 104 -1.03 0.98 -22.14
C LEU A 104 -0.63 2.11 -21.17
N ALA A 105 0.53 2.73 -21.37
CA ALA A 105 0.95 3.89 -20.60
C ALA A 105 0.00 5.08 -20.77
N ARG A 106 -0.38 5.40 -22.02
CA ARG A 106 -1.36 6.47 -22.32
C ARG A 106 -2.75 6.16 -21.76
N GLU A 107 -3.21 4.91 -21.86
CA GLU A 107 -4.47 4.48 -21.25
C GLU A 107 -4.48 4.72 -19.75
N LEU A 108 -3.38 4.38 -19.07
CA LEU A 108 -3.26 4.59 -17.63
C LEU A 108 -3.30 6.07 -17.26
N VAL A 109 -2.52 6.89 -17.95
CA VAL A 109 -2.50 8.35 -17.72
C VAL A 109 -3.87 9.00 -18.02
N GLY A 110 -4.59 8.51 -19.02
CA GLY A 110 -5.93 8.99 -19.38
C GLY A 110 -7.07 8.43 -18.54
N SER A 111 -6.79 7.54 -17.57
CA SER A 111 -7.83 6.91 -16.75
C SER A 111 -8.33 7.84 -15.65
N GLU A 112 -9.47 8.48 -15.85
CA GLU A 112 -10.11 9.34 -14.84
C GLU A 112 -10.35 8.61 -13.50
N LYS A 113 -10.70 7.33 -13.58
CA LYS A 113 -10.89 6.49 -12.39
C LYS A 113 -9.60 6.35 -11.59
N ASP A 114 -8.49 5.96 -12.23
CA ASP A 114 -7.21 5.75 -11.56
C ASP A 114 -6.66 7.07 -10.99
N GLN A 115 -6.83 8.19 -11.71
CA GLN A 115 -6.48 9.52 -11.23
C GLN A 115 -7.32 9.94 -10.01
N ALA A 116 -8.63 9.73 -10.03
CA ALA A 116 -9.50 10.05 -8.91
C ALA A 116 -9.17 9.20 -7.66
N GLU A 117 -8.90 7.92 -7.83
CA GLU A 117 -8.45 7.05 -6.73
C GLU A 117 -7.10 7.51 -6.16
N ASN A 118 -6.17 7.91 -7.02
CA ASN A 118 -4.87 8.42 -6.61
C ASN A 118 -5.03 9.73 -5.80
N LEU A 119 -5.79 10.68 -6.31
CA LEU A 119 -6.07 11.95 -5.64
C LEU A 119 -6.71 11.77 -4.26
N MET A 120 -7.65 10.82 -4.14
CA MET A 120 -8.30 10.50 -2.87
C MET A 120 -7.30 10.01 -1.81
N ILE A 121 -6.34 9.17 -2.21
CA ILE A 121 -5.32 8.65 -1.30
C ILE A 121 -4.29 9.73 -0.95
N VAL A 122 -3.92 10.57 -1.90
CA VAL A 122 -3.04 11.72 -1.65
C VAL A 122 -3.65 12.66 -0.62
N ASP A 123 -4.94 12.97 -0.73
CA ASP A 123 -5.63 13.85 0.24
C ASP A 123 -5.67 13.22 1.64
N LEU A 124 -5.94 11.92 1.72
CA LEU A 124 -5.92 11.19 2.98
C LEU A 124 -4.52 11.22 3.63
N LEU A 125 -3.46 10.99 2.86
CA LEU A 125 -2.09 11.00 3.37
C LEU A 125 -1.63 12.42 3.76
N ARG A 126 -2.05 13.46 3.01
CA ARG A 126 -1.84 14.85 3.43
C ARG A 126 -2.46 15.13 4.79
N ASN A 127 -3.70 14.71 4.99
CA ASN A 127 -4.39 14.85 6.26
C ASN A 127 -3.64 14.10 7.39
N ASP A 128 -3.25 12.85 7.15
CA ASP A 128 -2.51 12.05 8.11
C ASP A 128 -1.18 12.68 8.51
N LEU A 129 -0.39 13.13 7.54
CA LEU A 129 0.90 13.77 7.79
C LEU A 129 0.77 15.14 8.45
N SER A 130 -0.30 15.88 8.17
CA SER A 130 -0.55 17.20 8.78
C SER A 130 -0.69 17.14 10.30
N ARG A 131 -1.00 15.98 10.86
CA ARG A 131 -1.12 15.78 12.32
C ARG A 131 0.22 15.71 13.03
N VAL A 132 1.30 15.40 12.33
CA VAL A 132 2.63 15.16 12.90
C VAL A 132 3.74 15.98 12.22
N CYS A 133 3.45 16.65 11.14
CA CYS A 133 4.37 17.52 10.44
C CYS A 133 4.18 18.99 10.80
N ARG A 134 5.20 19.80 10.58
CA ARG A 134 5.16 21.26 10.78
C ARG A 134 4.06 21.88 9.90
N LEU A 135 3.36 22.84 10.45
CA LEU A 135 2.34 23.59 9.71
C LEU A 135 2.95 24.21 8.45
N GLY A 136 2.26 24.00 7.31
CA GLY A 136 2.70 24.50 6.01
C GLY A 136 3.81 23.69 5.33
N SER A 137 4.35 22.63 5.98
CA SER A 137 5.40 21.81 5.38
C SER A 137 4.86 20.64 4.53
N VAL A 138 3.59 20.28 4.70
CA VAL A 138 3.00 19.18 3.95
C VAL A 138 2.62 19.64 2.55
N ALA A 139 3.26 19.05 1.55
CA ALA A 139 3.07 19.39 0.14
C ALA A 139 3.00 18.12 -0.72
N VAL A 140 2.25 18.21 -1.83
CA VAL A 140 2.28 17.22 -2.91
C VAL A 140 3.36 17.65 -3.88
N SER A 141 4.43 16.88 -3.99
CA SER A 141 5.55 17.17 -4.91
C SER A 141 5.35 16.52 -6.29
N GLU A 142 4.64 15.39 -6.33
CA GLU A 142 4.29 14.67 -7.55
C GLU A 142 2.84 14.20 -7.42
N LEU A 143 2.05 14.34 -8.50
CA LEU A 143 0.65 13.92 -8.52
C LEU A 143 0.35 13.07 -9.74
N ALA A 144 0.05 11.78 -9.51
CA ALA A 144 -0.32 10.80 -10.53
C ALA A 144 0.67 10.74 -11.71
N GLU A 145 1.98 10.81 -11.41
CA GLU A 145 3.04 10.69 -12.41
C GLU A 145 3.20 9.24 -12.87
N LEU A 146 3.46 9.06 -14.15
CA LEU A 146 3.69 7.74 -14.72
C LEU A 146 5.09 7.23 -14.40
N GLU A 147 5.18 6.15 -13.67
CA GLU A 147 6.42 5.40 -13.46
C GLU A 147 6.36 4.03 -14.13
N SER A 148 7.41 3.72 -14.90
CA SER A 148 7.53 2.45 -15.61
C SER A 148 8.57 1.54 -14.94
N PHE A 149 8.12 0.38 -14.50
CA PHE A 149 8.96 -0.67 -13.93
C PHE A 149 9.14 -1.82 -14.94
N ALA A 150 9.92 -2.82 -14.56
CA ALA A 150 10.20 -3.94 -15.46
C ALA A 150 8.94 -4.66 -15.97
N ASN A 151 7.93 -4.81 -15.11
CA ASN A 151 6.73 -5.61 -15.40
C ASN A 151 5.45 -4.79 -15.54
N VAL A 152 5.44 -3.54 -15.08
CA VAL A 152 4.23 -2.71 -14.96
C VAL A 152 4.50 -1.23 -15.14
N HIS A 153 3.46 -0.49 -15.52
CA HIS A 153 3.34 0.95 -15.38
C HIS A 153 2.48 1.26 -14.16
N HIS A 154 2.85 2.26 -13.37
CA HIS A 154 2.09 2.76 -12.23
C HIS A 154 1.83 4.26 -12.34
N LEU A 155 0.70 4.73 -11.76
CA LEU A 155 0.56 6.13 -11.39
C LEU A 155 0.99 6.30 -9.93
N VAL A 156 2.02 7.09 -9.73
CA VAL A 156 2.64 7.33 -8.43
C VAL A 156 2.45 8.79 -8.05
N SER A 157 2.14 9.05 -6.80
CA SER A 157 2.17 10.40 -6.24
C SER A 157 3.20 10.47 -5.12
N GLU A 158 3.62 11.68 -4.78
CA GLU A 158 4.50 11.90 -3.65
C GLU A 158 3.98 13.02 -2.76
N VAL A 159 3.89 12.73 -1.46
CA VAL A 159 3.57 13.71 -0.43
C VAL A 159 4.75 13.81 0.51
N ARG A 160 5.23 15.02 0.73
CA ARG A 160 6.35 15.34 1.62
C ARG A 160 5.89 16.18 2.80
N GLY A 161 6.67 16.14 3.89
CA GLY A 161 6.48 16.99 5.05
C GLY A 161 7.76 17.09 5.87
N THR A 162 7.73 17.89 6.91
CA THR A 162 8.82 17.95 7.91
C THR A 162 8.22 17.60 9.26
N LEU A 163 8.72 16.55 9.90
CA LEU A 163 8.25 16.08 11.20
C LEU A 163 8.42 17.20 12.26
N LEU A 164 7.50 17.26 13.20
CA LEU A 164 7.64 18.13 14.36
C LEU A 164 8.87 17.73 15.20
N PRO A 165 9.64 18.69 15.73
CA PRO A 165 10.93 18.41 16.35
C PRO A 165 10.87 17.57 17.63
N ASN A 166 9.71 17.46 18.24
CA ASN A 166 9.45 16.69 19.46
C ASN A 166 8.88 15.30 19.17
N LEU A 167 8.72 14.92 17.89
CA LEU A 167 8.19 13.64 17.47
C LEU A 167 9.28 12.78 16.83
N GLY A 168 9.11 11.46 16.95
CA GLY A 168 10.02 10.46 16.39
C GLY A 168 9.35 9.57 15.36
N PRO A 169 10.10 8.58 14.82
CA PRO A 169 9.60 7.66 13.79
C PRO A 169 8.39 6.85 14.24
N VAL A 170 8.26 6.55 15.53
CA VAL A 170 7.08 5.84 16.06
C VAL A 170 5.83 6.71 16.03
N ASP A 171 5.96 8.00 16.32
CA ASP A 171 4.84 8.96 16.24
C ASP A 171 4.42 9.16 14.79
N LEU A 172 5.40 9.28 13.89
CA LEU A 172 5.15 9.31 12.46
C LEU A 172 4.40 8.06 11.99
N LEU A 173 4.79 6.87 12.44
CA LEU A 173 4.11 5.64 12.06
C LEU A 173 2.66 5.59 12.57
N ARG A 174 2.41 6.04 13.80
CA ARG A 174 1.07 6.04 14.42
C ARG A 174 0.08 6.94 13.70
N ALA A 175 0.52 8.01 13.07
CA ALA A 175 -0.35 8.98 12.43
C ALA A 175 -1.09 8.40 11.21
N PRO A 176 -0.44 7.84 10.17
CA PRO A 176 -1.11 7.29 9.01
C PRO A 176 -1.51 5.82 9.17
N PHE A 177 -1.02 5.09 10.19
CA PHE A 177 -1.33 3.67 10.35
C PHE A 177 -2.73 3.44 10.96
N PRO A 178 -3.48 2.42 10.50
CA PRO A 178 -3.22 1.61 9.31
C PRO A 178 -3.31 2.44 8.03
N GLY A 179 -2.52 2.05 7.02
CA GLY A 179 -2.38 2.80 5.77
C GLY A 179 -3.72 3.07 5.07
N GLY A 180 -3.93 4.29 4.62
CA GLY A 180 -5.16 4.73 3.98
C GLY A 180 -5.52 3.97 2.71
N LEU A 181 -4.51 3.45 1.98
CA LEU A 181 -4.72 2.55 0.85
C LEU A 181 -5.50 1.29 1.20
N ILE A 182 -5.37 0.84 2.44
CA ILE A 182 -5.94 -0.41 2.94
C ILE A 182 -7.29 -0.19 3.61
N THR A 183 -7.39 0.89 4.39
CA THR A 183 -8.58 1.18 5.20
C THR A 183 -9.58 2.08 4.50
N VAL A 184 -9.10 2.87 3.53
CA VAL A 184 -9.88 3.92 2.84
C VAL A 184 -10.33 5.04 3.79
N ALA A 185 -10.96 6.10 3.28
CA ALA A 185 -11.55 7.17 4.09
C ALA A 185 -13.08 7.00 4.17
N PRO A 186 -13.70 7.19 5.37
CA PRO A 186 -13.08 7.36 6.70
C PRO A 186 -12.52 6.05 7.23
N LYS A 187 -11.40 6.04 8.00
CA LYS A 187 -10.67 4.83 8.39
C LYS A 187 -11.43 3.90 9.35
N ILE A 188 -12.20 4.44 10.28
CA ILE A 188 -12.81 3.67 11.40
C ILE A 188 -13.90 2.74 10.89
N ARG A 189 -14.86 3.25 10.16
CA ARG A 189 -16.03 2.48 9.72
C ARG A 189 -15.68 1.28 8.81
N PRO A 190 -14.77 1.39 7.82
CA PRO A 190 -14.32 0.23 7.08
C PRO A 190 -13.64 -0.83 7.93
N MET A 191 -12.87 -0.44 8.96
CA MET A 191 -12.23 -1.41 9.87
C MET A 191 -13.25 -2.20 10.70
N GLU A 192 -14.33 -1.56 11.15
CA GLU A 192 -15.45 -2.24 11.82
C GLU A 192 -16.10 -3.26 10.89
N ILE A 193 -16.42 -2.85 9.66
CA ILE A 193 -17.01 -3.71 8.63
C ILE A 193 -16.07 -4.88 8.28
N PHE A 194 -14.76 -4.64 8.17
CA PHE A 194 -13.81 -5.72 7.93
C PHE A 194 -13.74 -6.71 9.10
N ASN A 195 -13.80 -6.24 10.34
CA ASN A 195 -13.86 -7.12 11.51
C ASN A 195 -15.11 -7.99 11.53
N GLU A 196 -16.23 -7.45 11.05
CA GLU A 196 -17.48 -8.18 10.93
C GLU A 196 -17.43 -9.24 9.82
N LEU A 197 -16.92 -8.87 8.62
CA LEU A 197 -17.01 -9.69 7.42
C LEU A 197 -15.87 -10.70 7.28
N VAL A 198 -14.67 -10.36 7.77
CA VAL A 198 -13.45 -11.17 7.56
C VAL A 198 -12.97 -11.72 8.90
N PRO A 199 -13.48 -12.90 9.33
CA PRO A 199 -13.19 -13.46 10.65
C PRO A 199 -11.71 -13.72 10.96
N PRO A 200 -10.84 -14.19 10.01
CA PRO A 200 -9.43 -14.33 10.34
C PRO A 200 -8.73 -12.98 10.24
N ARG A 201 -7.97 -12.61 11.28
CA ARG A 201 -7.07 -11.46 11.25
C ARG A 201 -6.16 -11.54 10.03
N ARG A 202 -5.90 -10.41 9.37
CA ARG A 202 -5.03 -10.34 8.20
C ARG A 202 -3.57 -10.67 8.51
N GLY A 203 -3.16 -10.52 9.77
CA GLY A 203 -1.76 -10.69 10.18
C GLY A 203 -0.87 -9.64 9.51
N PRO A 204 0.31 -10.03 9.00
CA PRO A 204 1.21 -9.12 8.30
C PRO A 204 0.66 -8.54 6.99
N TYR A 205 -0.32 -9.20 6.37
CA TYR A 205 -0.89 -8.76 5.10
C TYR A 205 -1.58 -7.40 5.24
N CYS A 206 -1.26 -6.48 4.35
CA CYS A 206 -1.68 -5.07 4.41
C CYS A 206 -1.15 -4.29 5.63
N GLY A 207 -0.18 -4.85 6.35
CA GLY A 207 0.63 -4.15 7.34
C GLY A 207 1.79 -3.40 6.69
N GLY A 208 2.77 -3.02 7.52
CA GLY A 208 4.01 -2.41 7.07
C GLY A 208 5.21 -3.21 7.55
N MET A 209 6.25 -3.24 6.73
CA MET A 209 7.59 -3.67 7.12
C MET A 209 8.47 -2.41 7.15
N SER A 210 9.18 -2.19 8.25
CA SER A 210 10.02 -1.00 8.42
C SER A 210 11.42 -1.38 8.90
N CYS A 211 12.37 -0.53 8.55
CA CYS A 211 13.70 -0.52 9.15
C CYS A 211 13.87 0.82 9.88
N LEU A 212 14.27 0.77 11.14
CA LEU A 212 14.65 1.94 11.92
C LEU A 212 16.16 1.85 12.12
N GLY A 213 16.89 2.78 11.52
CA GLY A 213 18.35 2.90 11.68
C GLY A 213 18.73 3.59 12.99
N PHE A 214 20.00 3.52 13.35
CA PHE A 214 20.57 4.26 14.49
C PHE A 214 21.02 5.67 14.11
N ASP A 215 20.97 5.99 12.86
CA ASP A 215 21.35 7.26 12.23
C ASP A 215 20.15 8.19 11.95
N GLY A 216 18.96 7.75 12.34
CA GLY A 216 17.72 8.51 12.17
C GLY A 216 16.70 7.83 11.29
#